data_1980752e9b18afa9aa4c35182c36b58d
#
_entry.id   1980752e9b18afa9aa4c35182c36b58d
#
_cell.length_a   1.000
_cell.length_b   1.000
_cell.length_c   1.000
_cell.angle_alpha   90.00
_cell.angle_beta   90.00
_cell.angle_gamma   90.00
#
_symmetry.space_group_name_H-M   'P 1'
#
loop_
_entity.id
_entity.type
_entity.pdbx_description
1 polymer ?
#
loop_
_entity_poly.entity_id
_entity_poly.type
_entity_poly.pdbx_seq_one_letter_code
_entity_poly.pdbx_strand_id
1 'polypeptide(L)'
;EKAHMDLFNILLQVMDYATLTDNNGKSADFRNVIIIMTSNAGAREMSANSIGFGSQNANSDSQGMKAVKNTFSPEFRNRLDGTVQFNHLSEKVMELIVDKNMKELKTMLSDQGISLSYSAVVRTHLAQKGHDPQFGARPLARLIQIEIKDKLTDEILFGRLSKGGKLSVGLKDGKLTFNIKS
;
A
#
# COMPACT_ATOMS: atom_id res chain seq x y z
N GLU A 1 10.13 -14.52 -7.97
CA GLU A 1 11.60 -14.37 -7.97
C GLU A 1 12.33 -15.39 -7.09
N LYS A 2 11.58 -16.10 -6.22
CA LYS A 2 12.11 -17.13 -5.31
C LYS A 2 11.67 -18.54 -5.69
N ALA A 3 10.91 -18.65 -6.75
CA ALA A 3 10.40 -19.94 -7.23
C ALA A 3 11.50 -20.77 -7.90
N HIS A 4 11.30 -22.09 -7.93
CA HIS A 4 12.15 -22.99 -8.70
C HIS A 4 12.04 -22.67 -10.19
N MET A 5 13.14 -22.84 -10.94
CA MET A 5 13.19 -22.54 -12.38
C MET A 5 12.12 -23.27 -13.20
N ASP A 6 11.71 -24.46 -12.80
CA ASP A 6 10.69 -25.23 -13.50
C ASP A 6 9.32 -24.55 -13.51
N LEU A 7 9.00 -23.71 -12.50
CA LEU A 7 7.77 -22.93 -12.51
C LEU A 7 7.77 -21.87 -13.61
N PHE A 8 8.92 -21.28 -13.92
CA PHE A 8 9.02 -20.36 -15.06
C PHE A 8 8.80 -21.06 -16.39
N ASN A 9 9.31 -22.30 -16.53
CA ASN A 9 9.10 -23.11 -17.74
C ASN A 9 7.60 -23.45 -17.92
N ILE A 10 6.90 -23.78 -16.84
CA ILE A 10 5.43 -23.99 -16.87
C ILE A 10 4.70 -22.73 -17.31
N LEU A 11 5.07 -21.57 -16.75
CA LEU A 11 4.46 -20.29 -17.13
C LEU A 11 4.74 -19.94 -18.59
N LEU A 12 5.97 -20.19 -19.10
CA LEU A 12 6.30 -20.02 -20.50
C LEU A 12 5.42 -20.90 -21.39
N GLN A 13 5.23 -22.17 -21.03
CA GLN A 13 4.33 -23.06 -21.77
C GLN A 13 2.91 -22.53 -21.83
N VAL A 14 2.38 -22.02 -20.71
CA VAL A 14 1.04 -21.42 -20.68
C VAL A 14 0.95 -20.18 -21.56
N MET A 15 1.96 -19.30 -21.51
CA MET A 15 1.99 -18.07 -22.31
C MET A 15 2.16 -18.34 -23.81
N ASP A 16 2.85 -19.43 -24.19
CA ASP A 16 3.11 -19.78 -25.59
C ASP A 16 1.96 -20.55 -26.24
N TYR A 17 1.41 -21.53 -25.54
CA TYR A 17 0.44 -22.47 -26.09
C TYR A 17 -0.97 -22.28 -25.55
N ALA A 18 -1.15 -21.41 -24.57
CA ALA A 18 -2.42 -21.19 -23.87
C ALA A 18 -3.04 -22.50 -23.32
N THR A 19 -2.22 -23.48 -23.01
CA THR A 19 -2.62 -24.78 -22.46
C THR A 19 -1.61 -25.29 -21.45
N LEU A 20 -2.08 -26.01 -20.46
CA LEU A 20 -1.25 -26.72 -19.49
C LEU A 20 -1.79 -28.14 -19.33
N THR A 21 -0.93 -29.13 -19.50
CA THR A 21 -1.28 -30.55 -19.35
C THR A 21 -0.66 -31.10 -18.06
N ASP A 22 -1.47 -31.74 -17.22
CA ASP A 22 -1.00 -32.40 -16.01
C ASP A 22 -0.33 -33.76 -16.29
N ASN A 23 0.26 -34.37 -15.26
CA ASN A 23 0.93 -35.66 -15.37
C ASN A 23 -0.03 -36.83 -15.76
N ASN A 24 -1.34 -36.63 -15.66
CA ASN A 24 -2.36 -37.61 -16.01
C ASN A 24 -2.88 -37.40 -17.46
N GLY A 25 -2.30 -36.46 -18.20
CA GLY A 25 -2.72 -36.14 -19.55
C GLY A 25 -3.94 -35.22 -19.67
N LYS A 26 -4.45 -34.67 -18.53
CA LYS A 26 -5.56 -33.74 -18.56
C LYS A 26 -5.05 -32.34 -18.90
N SER A 27 -5.63 -31.74 -19.93
CA SER A 27 -5.26 -30.40 -20.40
C SER A 27 -6.24 -29.34 -19.91
N ALA A 28 -5.71 -28.20 -19.46
CA ALA A 28 -6.44 -27.00 -19.10
C ALA A 28 -6.22 -25.91 -20.16
N ASP A 29 -7.31 -25.19 -20.53
CA ASP A 29 -7.30 -24.14 -21.54
C ASP A 29 -7.13 -22.76 -20.88
N PHE A 30 -6.11 -21.99 -21.32
CA PHE A 30 -5.77 -20.66 -20.84
C PHE A 30 -6.03 -19.55 -21.85
N ARG A 31 -6.67 -19.82 -23.00
CA ARG A 31 -6.88 -18.81 -24.06
C ARG A 31 -7.64 -17.57 -23.61
N ASN A 32 -8.51 -17.69 -22.61
CA ASN A 32 -9.31 -16.59 -22.07
C ASN A 32 -8.87 -16.19 -20.65
N VAL A 33 -7.60 -16.41 -20.29
CA VAL A 33 -7.06 -16.14 -18.95
C VAL A 33 -6.15 -14.92 -19.01
N ILE A 34 -6.32 -13.99 -18.05
CA ILE A 34 -5.39 -12.91 -17.79
C ILE A 34 -4.47 -13.34 -16.65
N ILE A 35 -3.17 -13.38 -16.92
CA ILE A 35 -2.16 -13.73 -15.92
C ILE A 35 -1.58 -12.45 -15.34
N ILE A 36 -1.71 -12.28 -14.01
CA ILE A 36 -1.11 -11.16 -13.28
C ILE A 36 -0.09 -11.72 -12.30
N MET A 37 1.16 -11.28 -12.44
CA MET A 37 2.26 -11.69 -11.58
C MET A 37 2.77 -10.51 -10.76
N THR A 38 3.10 -10.73 -9.49
CA THR A 38 3.70 -9.74 -8.60
C THR A 38 5.07 -10.22 -8.13
N SER A 39 6.02 -9.28 -8.05
CA SER A 39 7.39 -9.57 -7.62
C SER A 39 7.95 -8.41 -6.80
N ASN A 40 8.88 -8.72 -5.90
CA ASN A 40 9.71 -7.75 -5.18
C ASN A 40 11.08 -7.56 -5.84
N ALA A 41 11.29 -8.06 -7.07
CA ALA A 41 12.54 -7.87 -7.79
C ALA A 41 12.84 -6.36 -7.93
N GLY A 42 14.01 -5.94 -7.51
CA GLY A 42 14.44 -4.55 -7.55
C GLY A 42 14.08 -3.69 -6.33
N ALA A 43 13.28 -4.17 -5.39
CA ALA A 43 12.93 -3.39 -4.21
C ALA A 43 14.14 -3.06 -3.33
N ARG A 44 15.12 -3.94 -3.23
CA ARG A 44 16.37 -3.73 -2.50
C ARG A 44 17.27 -2.72 -3.20
N GLU A 45 17.41 -2.84 -4.51
CA GLU A 45 18.23 -1.96 -5.35
C GLU A 45 17.67 -0.54 -5.37
N MET A 46 16.35 -0.40 -5.42
CA MET A 46 15.67 0.90 -5.31
C MET A 46 15.86 1.54 -3.93
N SER A 47 15.93 0.75 -2.86
CA SER A 47 16.14 1.24 -1.50
C SER A 47 17.61 1.53 -1.17
N ALA A 48 18.55 0.81 -1.76
CA ALA A 48 19.99 0.91 -1.46
C ALA A 48 20.64 2.23 -1.95
N ASN A 49 20.02 2.91 -2.92
CA ASN A 49 20.58 4.15 -3.47
C ASN A 49 20.19 5.43 -2.75
N SER A 50 19.53 5.36 -1.62
CA SER A 50 19.27 6.56 -0.83
C SER A 50 20.50 7.07 -0.05
N ILE A 51 21.68 6.44 -0.20
CA ILE A 51 22.92 6.77 0.54
C ILE A 51 23.99 7.41 -0.36
N GLY A 52 23.63 8.10 -1.43
CA GLY A 52 24.59 8.78 -2.31
C GLY A 52 24.13 10.15 -2.77
N PHE A 53 25.03 11.16 -2.70
CA PHE A 53 24.84 12.50 -3.22
C PHE A 53 24.64 12.48 -4.75
N GLY A 54 23.39 12.49 -5.23
CA GLY A 54 23.07 12.63 -6.64
C GLY A 54 21.57 12.42 -6.92
N SER A 55 21.01 13.27 -7.77
CA SER A 55 19.60 13.40 -8.20
C SER A 55 18.74 12.14 -8.08
N GLN A 56 17.83 12.16 -7.13
CA GLN A 56 17.10 11.00 -6.60
C GLN A 56 16.02 10.40 -7.51
N ASN A 57 15.61 11.04 -8.60
CA ASN A 57 14.42 10.62 -9.35
C ASN A 57 14.66 9.98 -10.72
N ALA A 58 15.84 10.13 -11.31
CA ALA A 58 16.10 9.59 -12.65
C ALA A 58 16.68 8.15 -12.67
N ASN A 59 17.20 7.67 -11.53
CA ASN A 59 17.92 6.41 -11.45
C ASN A 59 17.08 5.23 -10.88
N SER A 60 15.98 5.49 -10.16
CA SER A 60 15.18 4.43 -9.54
C SER A 60 14.48 3.53 -10.57
N ASP A 61 13.90 4.14 -11.61
CA ASP A 61 13.20 3.39 -12.67
C ASP A 61 14.16 2.50 -13.46
N SER A 62 15.37 3.00 -13.75
CA SER A 62 16.38 2.24 -14.47
C SER A 62 16.92 1.06 -13.65
N GLN A 63 16.93 1.17 -12.32
CA GLN A 63 17.46 0.14 -11.43
C GLN A 63 16.44 -0.95 -11.16
N GLY A 64 15.16 -0.58 -10.96
CA GLY A 64 14.08 -1.55 -10.90
C GLY A 64 14.03 -2.44 -12.15
N MET A 65 14.14 -1.83 -13.33
CA MET A 65 14.20 -2.55 -14.59
C MET A 65 15.46 -3.40 -14.75
N LYS A 66 16.63 -2.97 -14.24
CA LYS A 66 17.83 -3.81 -14.22
C LYS A 66 17.65 -5.05 -13.36
N ALA A 67 17.05 -4.92 -12.18
CA ALA A 67 16.78 -6.04 -11.31
C ALA A 67 15.80 -7.05 -11.94
N VAL A 68 14.75 -6.57 -12.60
CA VAL A 68 13.84 -7.43 -13.39
C VAL A 68 14.61 -8.17 -14.49
N LYS A 69 15.53 -7.48 -15.20
CA LYS A 69 16.38 -8.10 -16.22
C LYS A 69 17.33 -9.18 -15.66
N ASN A 70 17.78 -9.01 -14.42
CA ASN A 70 18.67 -9.97 -13.77
C ASN A 70 17.91 -11.17 -13.19
N THR A 71 16.65 -10.96 -12.77
CA THR A 71 15.83 -11.99 -12.13
C THR A 71 15.12 -12.88 -13.14
N PHE A 72 14.63 -12.30 -14.24
CA PHE A 72 13.82 -13.00 -15.23
C PHE A 72 14.58 -13.13 -16.56
N SER A 73 14.55 -14.33 -17.17
CA SER A 73 15.20 -14.57 -18.44
C SER A 73 14.67 -13.65 -19.55
N PRO A 74 15.46 -13.36 -20.59
CA PRO A 74 14.99 -12.61 -21.76
C PRO A 74 13.74 -13.21 -22.39
N GLU A 75 13.71 -14.55 -22.50
CA GLU A 75 12.58 -15.29 -23.03
C GLU A 75 11.31 -15.04 -22.25
N PHE A 76 11.36 -15.17 -20.92
CA PHE A 76 10.22 -14.91 -20.04
C PHE A 76 9.72 -13.46 -20.16
N ARG A 77 10.64 -12.49 -20.19
CA ARG A 77 10.29 -11.07 -20.30
C ARG A 77 9.63 -10.70 -21.62
N ASN A 78 10.02 -11.36 -22.71
CA ASN A 78 9.47 -11.13 -24.05
C ASN A 78 8.03 -11.67 -24.21
N ARG A 79 7.55 -12.49 -23.26
CA ARG A 79 6.17 -12.98 -23.22
C ARG A 79 5.24 -12.12 -22.38
N LEU A 80 5.78 -11.14 -21.66
CA LEU A 80 4.96 -10.21 -20.88
C LEU A 80 4.41 -9.11 -21.78
N ASP A 81 3.09 -8.92 -21.79
CA ASP A 81 2.42 -7.82 -22.51
C ASP A 81 2.74 -6.47 -21.88
N GLY A 82 2.98 -6.42 -20.57
CA GLY A 82 3.31 -5.20 -19.86
C GLY A 82 3.95 -5.43 -18.50
N THR A 83 4.78 -4.48 -18.09
CA THR A 83 5.40 -4.46 -16.76
C THR A 83 5.06 -3.14 -16.09
N VAL A 84 4.44 -3.19 -14.92
CA VAL A 84 4.09 -2.02 -14.13
C VAL A 84 4.99 -1.95 -12.91
N GLN A 85 5.72 -0.85 -12.78
CA GLN A 85 6.57 -0.59 -11.64
C GLN A 85 5.81 0.25 -10.60
N PHE A 86 5.83 -0.19 -9.35
CA PHE A 86 5.27 0.56 -8.22
C PHE A 86 6.40 1.31 -7.51
N ASN A 87 6.34 2.62 -7.57
CA ASN A 87 7.31 3.51 -6.95
C ASN A 87 7.00 3.78 -5.47
N HIS A 88 7.96 4.37 -4.75
CA HIS A 88 7.74 4.84 -3.39
C HIS A 88 6.62 5.89 -3.35
N LEU A 89 5.85 5.89 -2.25
CA LEU A 89 4.75 6.82 -2.07
C LEU A 89 5.28 8.23 -1.79
N SER A 90 4.82 9.21 -2.57
CA SER A 90 5.09 10.61 -2.29
C SER A 90 4.28 11.11 -1.08
N GLU A 91 4.71 12.21 -0.46
CA GLU A 91 3.98 12.84 0.65
C GLU A 91 2.52 13.15 0.28
N LYS A 92 2.27 13.64 -0.94
CA LYS A 92 0.92 13.91 -1.44
C LYS A 92 0.06 12.64 -1.51
N VAL A 93 0.64 11.53 -1.94
CA VAL A 93 -0.06 10.23 -1.99
C VAL A 93 -0.31 9.73 -0.56
N MET A 94 0.64 9.91 0.36
CA MET A 94 0.44 9.57 1.77
C MET A 94 -0.73 10.36 2.39
N GLU A 95 -0.85 11.66 2.08
CA GLU A 95 -1.99 12.47 2.54
C GLU A 95 -3.33 11.96 1.99
N LEU A 96 -3.39 11.54 0.72
CA LEU A 96 -4.59 10.94 0.14
C LEU A 96 -4.96 9.61 0.83
N ILE A 97 -3.96 8.82 1.23
CA ILE A 97 -4.20 7.58 1.98
C ILE A 97 -4.71 7.89 3.39
N VAL A 98 -4.19 8.95 4.04
CA VAL A 98 -4.76 9.45 5.31
C VAL A 98 -6.23 9.82 5.12
N ASP A 99 -6.54 10.64 4.11
CA ASP A 99 -7.92 11.07 3.83
C ASP A 99 -8.85 9.88 3.60
N LYS A 100 -8.40 8.83 2.89
CA LYS A 100 -9.16 7.59 2.71
C LYS A 100 -9.46 6.91 4.05
N ASN A 101 -8.45 6.67 4.89
CA ASN A 101 -8.63 6.03 6.19
C ASN A 101 -9.52 6.88 7.14
N MET A 102 -9.33 8.19 7.12
CA MET A 102 -10.15 9.10 7.92
C MET A 102 -11.60 9.17 7.43
N LYS A 103 -11.84 9.02 6.13
CA LYS A 103 -13.19 8.91 5.56
C LYS A 103 -13.88 7.62 6.02
N GLU A 104 -13.18 6.50 6.02
CA GLU A 104 -13.69 5.23 6.54
C GLU A 104 -14.06 5.38 8.04
N LEU A 105 -13.18 5.98 8.84
CA LEU A 105 -13.45 6.26 10.24
C LEU A 105 -14.66 7.22 10.42
N LYS A 106 -14.76 8.26 9.59
CA LYS A 106 -15.90 9.20 9.61
C LYS A 106 -17.21 8.48 9.33
N THR A 107 -17.25 7.56 8.38
CA THR A 107 -18.43 6.76 8.08
C THR A 107 -18.83 5.90 9.28
N MET A 108 -17.89 5.16 9.88
CA MET A 108 -18.14 4.34 11.06
C MET A 108 -18.69 5.16 12.25
N LEU A 109 -18.16 6.35 12.49
CA LEU A 109 -18.61 7.24 13.57
C LEU A 109 -19.97 7.88 13.26
N SER A 110 -20.25 8.16 11.99
CA SER A 110 -21.54 8.71 11.55
C SER A 110 -22.71 7.75 11.84
N ASP A 111 -22.50 6.43 11.74
CA ASP A 111 -23.48 5.41 12.07
C ASP A 111 -23.86 5.42 13.57
N GLN A 112 -22.99 6.01 14.40
CA GLN A 112 -23.20 6.22 15.83
C GLN A 112 -23.63 7.66 16.16
N GLY A 113 -24.00 8.47 15.17
CA GLY A 113 -24.39 9.86 15.35
C GLY A 113 -23.24 10.80 15.67
N ILE A 114 -21.99 10.42 15.45
CA ILE A 114 -20.79 11.21 15.73
C ILE A 114 -20.25 11.84 14.45
N SER A 115 -20.16 13.16 14.41
CA SER A 115 -19.59 13.92 13.31
C SER A 115 -18.10 14.16 13.55
N LEU A 116 -17.23 13.55 12.71
CA LEU A 116 -15.76 13.71 12.77
C LEU A 116 -15.29 14.84 11.85
N SER A 117 -14.45 15.72 12.37
CA SER A 117 -13.67 16.71 11.61
C SER A 117 -12.20 16.69 12.02
N TYR A 118 -11.29 17.05 11.12
CA TYR A 118 -9.86 17.17 11.38
C TYR A 118 -9.24 18.26 10.51
N SER A 119 -8.15 18.85 10.97
CA SER A 119 -7.45 19.93 10.27
C SER A 119 -6.43 19.37 9.24
N ALA A 120 -6.03 20.21 8.28
CA ALA A 120 -4.96 19.86 7.33
C ALA A 120 -3.63 19.53 8.03
N VAL A 121 -3.34 20.19 9.16
CA VAL A 121 -2.12 19.92 9.95
C VAL A 121 -2.13 18.49 10.52
N VAL A 122 -3.29 17.99 10.96
CA VAL A 122 -3.48 16.60 11.41
C VAL A 122 -3.22 15.63 10.26
N ARG A 123 -3.75 15.92 9.07
CA ARG A 123 -3.53 15.09 7.87
C ARG A 123 -2.04 14.94 7.56
N THR A 124 -1.33 16.06 7.44
CA THR A 124 0.11 16.06 7.14
C THR A 124 0.91 15.35 8.25
N HIS A 125 0.58 15.60 9.52
CA HIS A 125 1.22 14.91 10.65
C HIS A 125 1.04 13.39 10.59
N LEU A 126 -0.17 12.91 10.34
CA LEU A 126 -0.45 11.47 10.20
C LEU A 126 0.25 10.88 8.98
N ALA A 127 0.31 11.61 7.86
CA ALA A 127 1.02 11.19 6.66
C ALA A 127 2.52 10.99 6.92
N GLN A 128 3.16 11.95 7.58
CA GLN A 128 4.59 11.88 7.93
C GLN A 128 4.88 10.77 8.95
N LYS A 129 4.09 10.68 10.02
CA LYS A 129 4.28 9.68 11.08
C LYS A 129 3.92 8.27 10.65
N GLY A 130 2.98 8.12 9.72
CA GLY A 130 2.52 6.84 9.18
C GLY A 130 3.31 6.36 7.96
N HIS A 131 4.28 7.14 7.48
CA HIS A 131 5.15 6.75 6.37
C HIS A 131 6.35 5.97 6.88
N ASP A 132 6.58 4.80 6.32
CA ASP A 132 7.77 4.00 6.54
C ASP A 132 8.51 3.82 5.21
N PRO A 133 9.83 4.10 5.14
CA PRO A 133 10.59 3.97 3.90
C PRO A 133 10.56 2.56 3.29
N GLN A 134 10.45 1.52 4.10
CA GLN A 134 10.43 0.13 3.66
C GLN A 134 9.01 -0.41 3.44
N PHE A 135 8.08 -0.05 4.32
CA PHE A 135 6.71 -0.57 4.31
C PHE A 135 5.67 0.39 3.72
N GLY A 136 6.09 1.61 3.34
CA GLY A 136 5.22 2.63 2.75
C GLY A 136 4.14 3.09 3.71
N ALA A 137 2.87 2.98 3.29
CA ALA A 137 1.71 3.39 4.09
C ALA A 137 1.13 2.27 4.99
N ARG A 138 1.73 1.07 5.02
CA ARG A 138 1.21 -0.05 5.83
C ARG A 138 1.05 0.28 7.32
N PRO A 139 1.97 1.04 7.97
CA PRO A 139 1.80 1.39 9.38
C PRO A 139 0.68 2.38 9.66
N LEU A 140 0.18 3.11 8.64
CA LEU A 140 -0.77 4.20 8.82
C LEU A 140 -2.09 3.76 9.44
N ALA A 141 -2.65 2.64 8.99
CA ALA A 141 -3.91 2.12 9.54
C ALA A 141 -3.78 1.80 11.05
N ARG A 142 -2.65 1.21 11.44
CA ARG A 142 -2.34 0.93 12.86
C ARG A 142 -2.11 2.21 13.66
N LEU A 143 -1.45 3.20 13.06
CA LEU A 143 -1.26 4.51 13.68
C LEU A 143 -2.61 5.18 13.98
N ILE A 144 -3.53 5.21 13.02
CA ILE A 144 -4.88 5.75 13.20
C ILE A 144 -5.66 4.95 14.25
N GLN A 145 -5.51 3.64 14.28
CA GLN A 145 -6.12 2.81 15.31
C GLN A 145 -5.66 3.25 16.71
N ILE A 146 -4.36 3.28 16.95
CA ILE A 146 -3.78 3.58 18.27
C ILE A 146 -3.96 5.05 18.66
N GLU A 147 -3.71 5.97 17.73
CA GLU A 147 -3.68 7.41 18.05
C GLU A 147 -5.06 8.06 18.09
N ILE A 148 -6.05 7.47 17.42
CA ILE A 148 -7.40 8.05 17.33
C ILE A 148 -8.44 7.08 17.89
N LYS A 149 -8.62 5.90 17.30
CA LYS A 149 -9.74 5.02 17.66
C LYS A 149 -9.65 4.53 19.10
N ASP A 150 -8.49 4.02 19.53
CA ASP A 150 -8.33 3.49 20.88
C ASP A 150 -8.53 4.59 21.95
N LYS A 151 -8.09 5.82 21.66
CA LYS A 151 -8.28 6.97 22.56
C LYS A 151 -9.73 7.48 22.65
N LEU A 152 -10.56 7.13 21.68
CA LEU A 152 -11.97 7.54 21.64
C LEU A 152 -12.90 6.48 22.20
N THR A 153 -12.43 5.24 22.39
CA THR A 153 -13.26 4.10 22.79
C THR A 153 -14.06 4.41 24.07
N ASP A 154 -13.40 4.89 25.12
CA ASP A 154 -14.06 5.19 26.38
C ASP A 154 -15.06 6.36 26.25
N GLU A 155 -14.73 7.37 25.47
CA GLU A 155 -15.63 8.52 25.23
C GLU A 155 -16.88 8.13 24.41
N ILE A 156 -16.74 7.13 23.52
CA ILE A 156 -17.85 6.60 22.72
C ILE A 156 -18.73 5.67 23.55
N LEU A 157 -18.13 4.78 24.33
CA LEU A 157 -18.89 3.78 25.09
C LEU A 157 -19.54 4.35 26.35
N PHE A 158 -18.82 5.17 27.09
CA PHE A 158 -19.21 5.60 28.44
C PHE A 158 -19.12 7.11 28.67
N GLY A 159 -18.53 7.84 27.72
CA GLY A 159 -18.25 9.24 27.88
C GLY A 159 -19.20 10.17 27.10
N ARG A 160 -18.68 11.32 26.72
CA ARG A 160 -19.43 12.44 26.10
C ARG A 160 -20.00 12.15 24.72
N LEU A 161 -19.49 11.13 24.04
CA LEU A 161 -19.94 10.72 22.69
C LEU A 161 -20.93 9.54 22.71
N SER A 162 -21.32 9.04 23.88
CA SER A 162 -22.24 7.89 23.99
C SER A 162 -23.63 8.13 23.40
N LYS A 163 -24.05 9.38 23.25
CA LYS A 163 -25.30 9.79 22.60
C LYS A 163 -25.09 10.50 21.25
N GLY A 164 -23.92 10.32 20.66
CA GLY A 164 -23.49 11.08 19.48
C GLY A 164 -22.85 12.42 19.84
N GLY A 165 -22.59 13.25 18.81
CA GLY A 165 -21.99 14.57 19.00
C GLY A 165 -20.99 14.96 17.91
N LYS A 166 -20.18 15.99 18.19
CA LYS A 166 -19.17 16.49 17.27
C LYS A 166 -17.77 16.25 17.84
N LEU A 167 -16.92 15.58 17.06
CA LEU A 167 -15.53 15.34 17.37
C LEU A 167 -14.64 16.13 16.41
N SER A 168 -13.78 16.97 16.95
CA SER A 168 -12.74 17.66 16.16
C SER A 168 -11.35 17.21 16.61
N VAL A 169 -10.56 16.69 15.68
CA VAL A 169 -9.17 16.29 15.93
C VAL A 169 -8.26 17.43 15.52
N GLY A 170 -7.44 17.89 16.46
CA GLY A 170 -6.42 18.91 16.30
C GLY A 170 -5.02 18.38 16.56
N LEU A 171 -4.00 19.23 16.41
CA LEU A 171 -2.62 18.93 16.72
C LEU A 171 -2.05 20.05 17.60
N LYS A 172 -1.47 19.70 18.74
CA LYS A 172 -0.75 20.62 19.63
C LYS A 172 0.52 19.94 20.15
N ASP A 173 1.65 20.62 20.03
CA ASP A 173 2.96 20.15 20.49
C ASP A 173 3.30 18.72 19.99
N GLY A 174 2.98 18.44 18.69
CA GLY A 174 3.21 17.13 18.07
C GLY A 174 2.29 16.00 18.55
N LYS A 175 1.27 16.30 19.36
CA LYS A 175 0.29 15.31 19.86
C LYS A 175 -1.11 15.64 19.36
N LEU A 176 -1.88 14.61 19.03
CA LEU A 176 -3.27 14.77 18.65
C LEU A 176 -4.10 15.23 19.87
N THR A 177 -4.97 16.20 19.63
CA THR A 177 -5.92 16.72 20.62
C THR A 177 -7.33 16.45 20.15
N PHE A 178 -8.23 16.14 21.09
CA PHE A 178 -9.62 15.79 20.81
C PHE A 178 -10.55 16.82 21.47
N ASN A 179 -11.28 17.55 20.65
CA ASN A 179 -12.31 18.47 21.14
C ASN A 179 -13.68 17.87 20.87
N ILE A 180 -14.40 17.57 21.95
CA ILE A 180 -15.68 16.87 21.95
C ILE A 180 -16.76 17.88 22.36
N LYS A 181 -17.81 17.98 21.52
CA LYS A 181 -19.03 18.72 21.80
C LYS A 181 -20.22 17.77 21.68
N SER A 182 -20.86 17.47 22.75
CA SER A 182 -22.15 16.76 22.82
C SER A 182 -23.27 17.63 22.35
#